data_ce784dd6d8b6c933bcb5acd887908192
#
_entry.id   ce784dd6d8b6c933bcb5acd887908192
#
_cell.length_a   1.000
_cell.length_b   1.000
_cell.length_c   1.000
_cell.angle_alpha   90.00
_cell.angle_beta   90.00
_cell.angle_gamma   90.00
#
_symmetry.space_group_name_H-M   'P 1'
#
loop_
_entity.id
_entity.type
_entity.pdbx_description
1 polymer ?
#
loop_
_entity_poly.entity_id
_entity_poly.type
_entity_poly.pdbx_seq_one_letter_code
_entity_poly.pdbx_strand_id
1 'polypeptide(L)'
;MGMYKFFPLLILTVLFLGSCSETGEWDLHHAKQTAVPVYEPVPADFIPRTLTVLSAGDSLTQGVGDSTGKGGYLPYLETLLENEKGIKDVDFYNYGVKGNRTTQLLKRLNAPEMKPILKKADLVILTIGGNDVMKVVRDHLSNLEYSVFMDEKENYRKHLIQIIETIVKENPNASIVLVGLYNPFSKWFSDIEEFDQIVSEWNQAGQSVISQYPNAYFVSIEDIFLNSSENLLFTDNFHPNDKGYELIAQRLNETMEERVLPDLDRRPYMVSTEEN
;
A
#
# COMPACT_ATOMS: atom_id res chain seq x y z
N MET A 1 45.05 50.95 106.02
CA MET A 1 43.86 51.45 105.41
C MET A 1 44.14 51.61 103.92
N GLY A 2 43.99 50.61 103.18
CA GLY A 2 44.40 50.51 101.80
C GLY A 2 43.21 50.27 100.92
N MET A 3 43.01 51.14 100.01
CA MET A 3 41.98 51.03 98.98
C MET A 3 42.58 50.36 97.77
N TYR A 4 42.11 49.16 97.49
CA TYR A 4 42.44 48.45 96.24
C TYR A 4 41.49 48.93 95.16
N LYS A 5 42.01 49.51 94.13
CA LYS A 5 41.27 49.82 92.88
C LYS A 5 41.24 48.65 91.99
N PHE A 6 40.06 48.09 91.85
CA PHE A 6 39.88 47.07 90.76
C PHE A 6 39.79 47.78 89.45
N PHE A 7 40.63 47.37 88.54
CA PHE A 7 40.60 47.74 87.16
C PHE A 7 39.81 46.58 86.40
N PRO A 8 38.76 46.87 85.75
CA PRO A 8 38.13 45.82 84.94
C PRO A 8 38.88 45.63 83.64
N LEU A 9 39.37 44.44 83.41
CA LEU A 9 39.96 44.02 82.18
C LEU A 9 38.86 43.91 81.10
N LEU A 10 38.84 44.88 80.15
CA LEU A 10 37.98 44.87 79.05
C LEU A 10 38.52 43.88 78.03
N ILE A 11 37.97 42.62 78.01
CA ILE A 11 38.29 41.65 77.01
C ILE A 11 37.51 42.06 75.72
N LEU A 12 38.29 42.66 74.78
CA LEU A 12 37.78 42.96 73.45
C LEU A 12 37.79 41.65 72.64
N THR A 13 36.67 40.97 72.59
CA THR A 13 36.46 39.84 71.69
C THR A 13 36.30 40.39 70.27
N VAL A 14 37.37 40.34 69.49
CA VAL A 14 37.35 40.61 68.06
C VAL A 14 36.75 39.39 67.43
N LEU A 15 35.48 39.49 67.06
CA LEU A 15 34.83 38.54 66.17
C LEU A 15 35.41 38.72 64.77
N PHE A 16 36.34 37.81 64.40
CA PHE A 16 36.69 37.63 63.02
C PHE A 16 35.48 37.07 62.28
N LEU A 17 34.72 37.91 61.62
CA LEU A 17 33.83 37.52 60.57
C LEU A 17 34.70 37.11 59.38
N GLY A 18 35.12 35.85 59.36
CA GLY A 18 35.66 35.26 58.19
C GLY A 18 34.61 35.25 57.11
N SER A 19 34.60 36.30 56.28
CA SER A 19 33.90 36.24 55.01
C SER A 19 34.66 35.24 54.13
N CYS A 20 34.19 34.02 54.12
CA CYS A 20 34.50 33.13 53.03
C CYS A 20 33.88 33.71 51.74
N SER A 21 34.62 34.54 51.03
CA SER A 21 34.37 34.75 49.63
C SER A 21 34.82 33.49 48.93
N GLU A 22 34.03 32.43 48.95
CA GLU A 22 34.10 31.49 47.91
C GLU A 22 33.73 32.22 46.62
N THR A 23 34.78 32.67 45.91
CA THR A 23 34.66 32.91 44.49
C THR A 23 34.38 31.56 43.87
N GLY A 24 33.15 31.12 43.96
CA GLY A 24 32.66 30.00 43.18
C GLY A 24 32.84 30.41 41.74
N GLU A 25 33.92 29.96 41.12
CA GLU A 25 33.91 29.79 39.68
C GLU A 25 32.62 29.02 39.40
N TRP A 26 31.66 29.72 38.86
CA TRP A 26 30.50 29.11 38.31
C TRP A 26 31.01 28.27 37.16
N ASP A 27 31.27 26.99 37.46
CA ASP A 27 31.64 25.98 36.48
C ASP A 27 30.48 25.81 35.56
N LEU A 28 30.45 26.58 34.47
CA LEU A 28 29.46 26.49 33.38
C LEU A 28 29.42 25.09 32.74
N HIS A 29 30.38 24.23 33.11
CA HIS A 29 30.39 22.83 32.66
C HIS A 29 29.45 21.92 33.44
N HIS A 30 28.83 22.39 34.55
CA HIS A 30 27.79 21.67 35.28
C HIS A 30 26.37 22.18 34.95
N ALA A 31 26.19 22.97 33.90
CA ALA A 31 24.91 23.09 33.30
C ALA A 31 24.49 21.64 32.92
N LYS A 32 23.55 21.05 33.70
CA LYS A 32 22.90 19.81 33.31
C LYS A 32 22.53 19.98 31.85
N GLN A 33 23.28 19.34 30.97
CA GLN A 33 22.78 19.10 29.61
C GLN A 33 21.50 18.28 29.83
N THR A 34 20.39 18.95 30.00
CA THR A 34 19.11 18.36 29.70
C THR A 34 19.20 18.07 28.22
N ALA A 35 19.68 16.87 27.89
CA ALA A 35 19.47 16.34 26.57
C ALA A 35 17.98 16.53 26.34
N VAL A 36 17.62 17.47 25.47
CA VAL A 36 16.27 17.54 24.92
C VAL A 36 16.08 16.14 24.38
N PRO A 37 15.13 15.35 24.94
CA PRO A 37 14.93 14.03 24.39
C PRO A 37 14.69 14.25 22.91
N VAL A 38 15.57 13.68 22.08
CA VAL A 38 15.28 13.60 20.66
C VAL A 38 13.98 12.85 20.62
N TYR A 39 12.90 13.56 20.34
CA TYR A 39 11.59 12.95 20.17
C TYR A 39 11.78 11.98 19.00
N GLU A 40 11.81 10.70 19.31
CA GLU A 40 11.64 9.70 18.27
C GLU A 40 10.35 10.06 17.56
N PRO A 41 10.35 10.14 16.22
CA PRO A 41 9.13 10.43 15.49
C PRO A 41 8.08 9.40 15.95
N VAL A 42 6.91 9.89 16.31
CA VAL A 42 5.79 9.03 16.71
C VAL A 42 5.60 8.00 15.59
N PRO A 43 5.62 6.68 15.88
CA PRO A 43 5.40 5.68 14.86
C PRO A 43 4.13 5.98 14.06
N ALA A 44 4.17 5.76 12.75
CA ALA A 44 3.02 6.08 11.88
C ALA A 44 1.77 5.26 12.25
N ASP A 45 1.97 4.10 12.88
CA ASP A 45 0.94 3.21 13.41
C ASP A 45 0.40 3.61 14.79
N PHE A 46 0.91 4.72 15.38
CA PHE A 46 0.50 5.17 16.71
C PHE A 46 -0.97 5.65 16.73
N ILE A 47 -1.45 6.23 15.64
CA ILE A 47 -2.84 6.62 15.47
C ILE A 47 -3.43 5.81 14.33
N PRO A 48 -4.18 4.72 14.61
CA PRO A 48 -4.80 3.92 13.57
C PRO A 48 -5.74 4.76 12.70
N ARG A 49 -5.64 4.56 11.38
CA ARG A 49 -6.41 5.28 10.34
C ARG A 49 -7.36 4.36 9.60
N THR A 50 -8.40 4.94 9.02
CA THR A 50 -9.20 4.27 7.99
C THR A 50 -8.46 4.33 6.67
N LEU A 51 -8.31 3.17 6.01
CA LEU A 51 -7.70 3.05 4.69
C LEU A 51 -8.79 3.04 3.61
N THR A 52 -8.76 4.01 2.70
CA THR A 52 -9.69 4.07 1.57
C THR A 52 -9.12 3.32 0.39
N VAL A 53 -9.75 2.21 -0.01
CA VAL A 53 -9.31 1.34 -1.11
C VAL A 53 -10.30 1.36 -2.26
N LEU A 54 -9.85 1.85 -3.41
CA LEU A 54 -10.58 1.73 -4.67
C LEU A 54 -10.10 0.47 -5.41
N SER A 55 -10.96 -0.53 -5.56
CA SER A 55 -10.69 -1.67 -6.41
C SER A 55 -11.43 -1.52 -7.73
N ALA A 56 -10.69 -1.36 -8.83
CA ALA A 56 -11.23 -1.11 -10.15
C ALA A 56 -10.69 -2.12 -11.17
N GLY A 57 -11.58 -2.68 -11.98
CA GLY A 57 -11.11 -3.69 -12.93
C GLY A 57 -12.23 -4.48 -13.60
N ASP A 58 -11.97 -5.74 -13.75
CA ASP A 58 -12.79 -6.71 -14.48
C ASP A 58 -13.60 -7.65 -13.56
N SER A 59 -13.78 -8.89 -13.99
CA SER A 59 -14.53 -9.92 -13.25
C SER A 59 -13.86 -10.39 -11.97
N LEU A 60 -12.51 -10.28 -11.84
CA LEU A 60 -11.82 -10.62 -10.61
C LEU A 60 -12.19 -9.65 -9.49
N THR A 61 -12.15 -8.35 -9.79
CA THR A 61 -12.59 -7.31 -8.84
C THR A 61 -14.10 -7.39 -8.59
N GLN A 62 -14.91 -7.71 -9.60
CA GLN A 62 -16.34 -7.91 -9.40
C GLN A 62 -16.64 -9.11 -8.48
N GLY A 63 -15.75 -10.11 -8.42
CA GLY A 63 -15.92 -11.33 -7.64
C GLY A 63 -16.72 -12.41 -8.35
N VAL A 64 -16.56 -12.55 -9.68
CA VAL A 64 -17.22 -13.64 -10.41
C VAL A 64 -16.60 -14.97 -9.99
N GLY A 65 -17.45 -15.93 -9.55
CA GLY A 65 -17.02 -17.22 -9.02
C GLY A 65 -16.94 -17.29 -7.49
N ASP A 66 -17.06 -16.14 -6.81
CA ASP A 66 -17.23 -16.07 -5.36
C ASP A 66 -18.62 -16.53 -4.96
N SER A 67 -18.71 -17.66 -4.22
CA SER A 67 -19.97 -18.24 -3.78
C SER A 67 -20.70 -17.38 -2.75
N THR A 68 -19.96 -16.51 -2.05
CA THR A 68 -20.50 -15.62 -1.01
C THR A 68 -21.18 -14.38 -1.59
N GLY A 69 -20.86 -14.02 -2.84
CA GLY A 69 -21.38 -12.82 -3.50
C GLY A 69 -20.87 -11.51 -2.88
N LYS A 70 -19.78 -11.54 -2.10
CA LYS A 70 -19.26 -10.37 -1.38
C LYS A 70 -18.16 -9.60 -2.14
N GLY A 71 -17.74 -10.08 -3.31
CA GLY A 71 -16.78 -9.35 -4.14
C GLY A 71 -15.40 -9.98 -4.26
N GLY A 72 -15.34 -11.30 -4.34
CA GLY A 72 -14.14 -12.05 -4.64
C GLY A 72 -13.08 -11.93 -3.55
N TYR A 73 -11.90 -11.39 -3.88
CA TYR A 73 -10.79 -11.25 -2.92
C TYR A 73 -10.99 -10.14 -1.88
N LEU A 74 -11.90 -9.20 -2.09
CA LEU A 74 -12.04 -8.00 -1.24
C LEU A 74 -12.36 -8.34 0.22
N PRO A 75 -13.36 -9.17 0.58
CA PRO A 75 -13.69 -9.45 1.98
C PRO A 75 -12.56 -10.20 2.72
N TYR A 76 -11.80 -11.02 2.01
CA TYR A 76 -10.62 -11.68 2.60
C TYR A 76 -9.51 -10.67 2.87
N LEU A 77 -9.25 -9.76 1.92
CA LEU A 77 -8.25 -8.72 2.05
C LEU A 77 -8.62 -7.70 3.15
N GLU A 78 -9.90 -7.33 3.26
CA GLU A 78 -10.43 -6.47 4.33
C GLU A 78 -10.08 -7.05 5.70
N THR A 79 -10.41 -8.32 5.92
CA THR A 79 -10.11 -9.02 7.18
C THR A 79 -8.61 -9.05 7.49
N LEU A 80 -7.77 -9.23 6.48
CA LEU A 80 -6.30 -9.24 6.66
C LEU A 80 -5.78 -7.85 7.02
N LEU A 81 -6.20 -6.82 6.29
CA LEU A 81 -5.77 -5.43 6.51
C LEU A 81 -6.24 -4.87 7.85
N GLU A 82 -7.44 -5.20 8.32
CA GLU A 82 -7.94 -4.78 9.63
C GLU A 82 -7.15 -5.38 10.82
N ASN A 83 -6.39 -6.45 10.58
CA ASN A 83 -5.47 -7.01 11.57
C ASN A 83 -4.09 -6.31 11.57
N GLU A 84 -3.82 -5.43 10.59
CA GLU A 84 -2.56 -4.71 10.51
C GLU A 84 -2.49 -3.57 11.51
N LYS A 85 -1.29 -3.40 12.11
CA LYS A 85 -1.04 -2.25 12.98
C LYS A 85 -1.20 -0.96 12.18
N GLY A 86 -1.81 0.05 12.80
CA GLY A 86 -2.03 1.35 12.17
C GLY A 86 -3.23 1.40 11.24
N ILE A 87 -3.93 0.30 10.99
CA ILE A 87 -5.21 0.27 10.29
C ILE A 87 -6.33 0.07 11.31
N LYS A 88 -7.27 1.01 11.34
CA LYS A 88 -8.46 0.94 12.19
C LYS A 88 -9.62 0.28 11.46
N ASP A 89 -9.75 0.57 10.17
CA ASP A 89 -10.90 0.22 9.34
C ASP A 89 -10.51 0.32 7.86
N VAL A 90 -11.19 -0.36 6.98
CA VAL A 90 -10.93 -0.33 5.54
C VAL A 90 -12.22 -0.04 4.78
N ASP A 91 -12.28 1.09 4.09
CA ASP A 91 -13.38 1.47 3.22
C ASP A 91 -13.13 0.97 1.79
N PHE A 92 -13.73 -0.16 1.42
CA PHE A 92 -13.62 -0.70 0.07
C PHE A 92 -14.68 -0.15 -0.88
N TYR A 93 -14.22 0.31 -2.04
CA TYR A 93 -15.06 0.71 -3.17
C TYR A 93 -14.83 -0.26 -4.33
N ASN A 94 -15.78 -1.18 -4.55
CA ASN A 94 -15.70 -2.17 -5.62
C ASN A 94 -16.25 -1.62 -6.94
N TYR A 95 -15.36 -1.39 -7.90
CA TYR A 95 -15.66 -0.95 -9.27
C TYR A 95 -15.25 -2.01 -10.30
N GLY A 96 -15.37 -3.28 -9.98
CA GLY A 96 -15.20 -4.39 -10.90
C GLY A 96 -16.37 -4.51 -11.88
N VAL A 97 -16.08 -4.77 -13.15
CA VAL A 97 -17.12 -5.02 -14.18
C VAL A 97 -16.69 -6.18 -15.07
N LYS A 98 -17.42 -7.29 -14.98
CA LYS A 98 -17.18 -8.50 -15.78
C LYS A 98 -16.99 -8.18 -17.26
N GLY A 99 -15.95 -8.76 -17.84
CA GLY A 99 -15.64 -8.61 -19.26
C GLY A 99 -14.94 -7.30 -19.65
N ASN A 100 -14.67 -6.38 -18.68
CA ASN A 100 -13.96 -5.17 -19.01
C ASN A 100 -12.53 -5.47 -19.46
N ARG A 101 -12.13 -4.79 -20.54
CA ARG A 101 -10.77 -4.69 -21.04
C ARG A 101 -10.17 -3.37 -20.63
N THR A 102 -8.88 -3.19 -20.87
CA THR A 102 -8.15 -1.95 -20.59
C THR A 102 -8.83 -0.72 -21.17
N THR A 103 -9.38 -0.81 -22.40
CA THR A 103 -10.12 0.29 -23.06
C THR A 103 -11.35 0.74 -22.31
N GLN A 104 -12.16 -0.21 -21.78
CA GLN A 104 -13.36 0.12 -21.01
C GLN A 104 -13.00 0.64 -19.62
N LEU A 105 -12.00 0.06 -18.95
CA LEU A 105 -11.54 0.55 -17.66
C LEU A 105 -11.02 1.99 -17.79
N LEU A 106 -10.18 2.29 -18.79
CA LEU A 106 -9.68 3.63 -19.06
C LEU A 106 -10.81 4.64 -19.25
N LYS A 107 -11.84 4.27 -20.04
CA LYS A 107 -13.02 5.13 -20.23
C LYS A 107 -13.75 5.41 -18.91
N ARG A 108 -13.91 4.39 -18.05
CA ARG A 108 -14.60 4.53 -16.76
C ARG A 108 -13.81 5.39 -15.78
N LEU A 109 -12.49 5.21 -15.68
CA LEU A 109 -11.63 6.03 -14.80
C LEU A 109 -11.63 7.51 -15.19
N ASN A 110 -11.81 7.83 -16.47
CA ASN A 110 -11.94 9.21 -16.96
C ASN A 110 -13.34 9.80 -16.77
N ALA A 111 -14.33 9.02 -16.35
CA ALA A 111 -15.68 9.51 -16.14
C ALA A 111 -15.76 10.44 -14.91
N PRO A 112 -16.56 11.52 -14.97
CA PRO A 112 -16.64 12.50 -13.89
C PRO A 112 -16.99 11.90 -12.52
N GLU A 113 -17.79 10.85 -12.50
CA GLU A 113 -18.23 10.14 -11.29
C GLU A 113 -17.10 9.39 -10.58
N MET A 114 -16.00 9.07 -11.27
CA MET A 114 -14.84 8.40 -10.69
C MET A 114 -13.88 9.36 -9.96
N LYS A 115 -13.89 10.63 -10.33
CA LYS A 115 -12.93 11.61 -9.77
C LYS A 115 -13.01 11.76 -8.25
N PRO A 116 -14.18 11.83 -7.61
CA PRO A 116 -14.26 11.98 -6.16
C PRO A 116 -13.62 10.81 -5.39
N ILE A 117 -13.82 9.57 -5.86
CA ILE A 117 -13.24 8.41 -5.21
C ILE A 117 -11.74 8.27 -5.49
N LEU A 118 -11.30 8.56 -6.73
CA LEU A 118 -9.87 8.56 -7.06
C LEU A 118 -9.10 9.55 -6.18
N LYS A 119 -9.65 10.75 -5.93
CA LYS A 119 -9.02 11.75 -5.06
C LYS A 119 -8.92 11.34 -3.60
N LYS A 120 -9.81 10.49 -3.12
CA LYS A 120 -9.85 10.03 -1.72
C LYS A 120 -9.08 8.73 -1.49
N ALA A 121 -8.84 7.95 -2.55
CA ALA A 121 -8.23 6.64 -2.42
C ALA A 121 -6.78 6.73 -1.91
N ASP A 122 -6.48 6.07 -0.81
CA ASP A 122 -5.10 5.82 -0.37
C ASP A 122 -4.45 4.76 -1.25
N LEU A 123 -5.26 3.80 -1.70
CA LEU A 123 -4.84 2.65 -2.48
C LEU A 123 -5.82 2.40 -3.63
N VAL A 124 -5.27 2.17 -4.82
CA VAL A 124 -6.02 1.72 -6.00
C VAL A 124 -5.53 0.33 -6.41
N ILE A 125 -6.40 -0.67 -6.36
CA ILE A 125 -6.11 -2.04 -6.83
C ILE A 125 -6.72 -2.21 -8.22
N LEU A 126 -5.90 -2.69 -9.16
CA LEU A 126 -6.29 -2.91 -10.55
C LEU A 126 -6.24 -4.40 -10.89
N THR A 127 -7.33 -4.94 -11.41
CA THR A 127 -7.37 -6.27 -12.06
C THR A 127 -7.80 -6.07 -13.50
N ILE A 128 -6.88 -6.15 -14.45
CA ILE A 128 -7.18 -5.86 -15.85
C ILE A 128 -6.16 -6.52 -16.80
N GLY A 129 -6.59 -6.88 -17.98
CA GLY A 129 -5.75 -7.45 -19.04
C GLY A 129 -6.18 -8.85 -19.48
N GLY A 130 -6.75 -9.66 -18.58
CA GLY A 130 -7.22 -11.01 -18.93
C GLY A 130 -8.25 -11.01 -20.07
N ASN A 131 -9.16 -10.04 -20.09
CA ASN A 131 -10.14 -9.91 -21.18
C ASN A 131 -9.53 -9.35 -22.49
N ASP A 132 -8.41 -8.64 -22.42
CA ASP A 132 -7.67 -8.24 -23.62
C ASP A 132 -7.03 -9.49 -24.26
N VAL A 133 -6.40 -10.38 -23.48
CA VAL A 133 -5.92 -11.70 -23.94
C VAL A 133 -7.08 -12.52 -24.53
N MET A 134 -8.18 -12.64 -23.80
CA MET A 134 -9.34 -13.42 -24.24
C MET A 134 -10.04 -12.84 -25.47
N LYS A 135 -9.87 -11.56 -25.76
CA LYS A 135 -10.31 -10.99 -27.02
C LYS A 135 -9.56 -11.59 -28.20
N VAL A 136 -8.22 -11.69 -28.09
CA VAL A 136 -7.40 -12.32 -29.13
C VAL A 136 -7.87 -13.75 -29.38
N VAL A 137 -8.05 -14.53 -28.32
CA VAL A 137 -8.54 -15.92 -28.42
C VAL A 137 -9.88 -15.98 -29.17
N ARG A 138 -10.84 -15.14 -28.83
CA ARG A 138 -12.17 -15.14 -29.47
C ARG A 138 -12.14 -14.69 -30.92
N ASP A 139 -11.37 -13.67 -31.22
CA ASP A 139 -11.35 -13.06 -32.55
C ASP A 139 -10.54 -13.92 -33.57
N HIS A 140 -9.64 -14.78 -33.08
CA HIS A 140 -8.72 -15.59 -33.89
C HIS A 140 -8.84 -17.09 -33.60
N LEU A 141 -9.98 -17.57 -33.09
CA LEU A 141 -10.17 -18.96 -32.65
C LEU A 141 -9.81 -20.02 -33.71
N SER A 142 -9.99 -19.69 -35.00
CA SER A 142 -9.69 -20.60 -36.11
C SER A 142 -8.21 -20.60 -36.54
N ASN A 143 -7.46 -19.59 -36.14
CA ASN A 143 -6.02 -19.43 -36.45
C ASN A 143 -5.36 -18.59 -35.37
N LEU A 144 -5.07 -19.23 -34.23
CA LEU A 144 -4.35 -18.59 -33.12
C LEU A 144 -2.85 -18.53 -33.45
N GLU A 145 -2.38 -17.33 -33.76
CA GLU A 145 -0.96 -17.06 -33.97
C GLU A 145 -0.38 -16.27 -32.80
N TYR A 146 0.77 -16.68 -32.32
CA TYR A 146 1.49 -16.01 -31.23
C TYR A 146 1.73 -14.52 -31.50
N SER A 147 2.02 -14.16 -32.75
CA SER A 147 2.24 -12.76 -33.18
C SER A 147 1.08 -11.84 -32.83
N VAL A 148 -0.17 -12.30 -32.97
CA VAL A 148 -1.38 -11.50 -32.67
C VAL A 148 -1.49 -11.17 -31.19
N PHE A 149 -1.08 -12.10 -30.31
CA PHE A 149 -1.01 -11.83 -28.87
C PHE A 149 0.04 -10.77 -28.55
N MET A 150 1.17 -10.77 -29.27
CA MET A 150 2.23 -9.78 -29.06
C MET A 150 1.81 -8.38 -29.51
N ASP A 151 1.09 -8.28 -30.62
CA ASP A 151 0.54 -7.00 -31.10
C ASP A 151 -0.48 -6.42 -30.10
N GLU A 152 -1.39 -7.25 -29.59
CA GLU A 152 -2.39 -6.81 -28.60
C GLU A 152 -1.74 -6.53 -27.22
N LYS A 153 -0.64 -7.21 -26.85
CA LYS A 153 0.17 -6.89 -25.68
C LYS A 153 0.68 -5.45 -25.71
N GLU A 154 1.09 -4.94 -26.86
CA GLU A 154 1.50 -3.54 -27.01
C GLU A 154 0.33 -2.57 -26.83
N ASN A 155 -0.87 -2.93 -27.28
CA ASN A 155 -2.08 -2.15 -27.01
C ASN A 155 -2.43 -2.16 -25.51
N TYR A 156 -2.37 -3.33 -24.86
CA TYR A 156 -2.52 -3.47 -23.42
C TYR A 156 -1.55 -2.54 -22.68
N ARG A 157 -0.25 -2.60 -23.03
CA ARG A 157 0.79 -1.76 -22.41
C ARG A 157 0.48 -0.27 -22.52
N LYS A 158 0.08 0.21 -23.71
CA LYS A 158 -0.29 1.62 -23.95
C LYS A 158 -1.50 2.05 -23.11
N HIS A 159 -2.54 1.22 -23.07
CA HIS A 159 -3.72 1.53 -22.27
C HIS A 159 -3.42 1.49 -20.77
N LEU A 160 -2.58 0.56 -20.31
CA LEU A 160 -2.18 0.47 -18.91
C LEU A 160 -1.43 1.74 -18.47
N ILE A 161 -0.52 2.26 -19.29
CA ILE A 161 0.14 3.55 -19.05
C ILE A 161 -0.90 4.65 -18.87
N GLN A 162 -1.88 4.77 -19.78
CA GLN A 162 -2.91 5.78 -19.69
C GLN A 162 -3.82 5.62 -18.46
N ILE A 163 -4.09 4.39 -18.03
CA ILE A 163 -4.83 4.08 -16.80
C ILE A 163 -4.05 4.62 -15.59
N ILE A 164 -2.76 4.28 -15.47
CA ILE A 164 -1.91 4.74 -14.38
C ILE A 164 -1.79 6.27 -14.38
N GLU A 165 -1.54 6.89 -15.53
CA GLU A 165 -1.46 8.34 -15.67
C GLU A 165 -2.76 9.04 -15.29
N THR A 166 -3.92 8.44 -15.60
CA THR A 166 -5.23 8.96 -15.18
C THR A 166 -5.35 8.96 -13.66
N ILE A 167 -4.94 7.89 -12.99
CA ILE A 167 -4.97 7.77 -11.52
C ILE A 167 -4.01 8.79 -10.90
N VAL A 168 -2.75 8.80 -11.34
CA VAL A 168 -1.71 9.72 -10.83
C VAL A 168 -2.10 11.19 -11.03
N LYS A 169 -2.75 11.53 -12.14
CA LYS A 169 -3.24 12.89 -12.41
C LYS A 169 -4.32 13.33 -11.42
N GLU A 170 -5.26 12.45 -11.07
CA GLU A 170 -6.34 12.78 -10.13
C GLU A 170 -5.85 12.67 -8.67
N ASN A 171 -4.92 11.75 -8.37
CA ASN A 171 -4.34 11.57 -7.03
C ASN A 171 -2.87 11.08 -7.12
N PRO A 172 -1.90 11.99 -7.10
CA PRO A 172 -0.48 11.63 -7.15
C PRO A 172 0.03 10.89 -5.90
N ASN A 173 -0.76 10.92 -4.82
CA ASN A 173 -0.42 10.28 -3.56
C ASN A 173 -1.01 8.87 -3.40
N ALA A 174 -1.90 8.43 -4.28
CA ALA A 174 -2.42 7.07 -4.22
C ALA A 174 -1.32 6.05 -4.46
N SER A 175 -1.31 4.98 -3.67
CA SER A 175 -0.59 3.76 -4.06
C SER A 175 -1.40 3.02 -5.12
N ILE A 176 -0.71 2.41 -6.09
CA ILE A 176 -1.36 1.66 -7.16
C ILE A 176 -0.84 0.24 -7.14
N VAL A 177 -1.73 -0.73 -7.05
CA VAL A 177 -1.40 -2.16 -7.11
C VAL A 177 -2.03 -2.76 -8.37
N LEU A 178 -1.20 -3.28 -9.26
CA LEU A 178 -1.65 -4.08 -10.41
C LEU A 178 -1.52 -5.56 -10.08
N VAL A 179 -2.65 -6.25 -10.08
CA VAL A 179 -2.69 -7.71 -9.97
C VAL A 179 -2.37 -8.31 -11.33
N GLY A 180 -1.41 -9.22 -11.37
CA GLY A 180 -1.01 -9.94 -12.57
C GLY A 180 -2.09 -10.89 -13.08
N LEU A 181 -1.84 -11.43 -14.25
CA LEU A 181 -2.70 -12.42 -14.89
C LEU A 181 -2.29 -13.84 -14.46
N TYR A 182 -3.21 -14.78 -14.55
CA TYR A 182 -2.96 -16.21 -14.44
C TYR A 182 -3.50 -16.92 -15.69
N ASN A 183 -2.99 -18.12 -15.97
CA ASN A 183 -3.50 -18.97 -17.03
C ASN A 183 -4.64 -19.87 -16.50
N PRO A 184 -5.91 -19.62 -16.85
CA PRO A 184 -7.01 -20.47 -16.41
C PRO A 184 -7.01 -21.84 -17.12
N PHE A 185 -6.24 -21.98 -18.20
CA PHE A 185 -6.23 -23.19 -19.04
C PHE A 185 -5.11 -24.17 -18.69
N SER A 186 -4.21 -23.83 -17.77
CA SER A 186 -3.01 -24.63 -17.44
C SER A 186 -3.33 -26.09 -17.08
N LYS A 187 -4.49 -26.35 -16.45
CA LYS A 187 -4.91 -27.72 -16.07
C LYS A 187 -5.58 -28.49 -17.21
N TRP A 188 -6.19 -27.80 -18.17
CA TRP A 188 -6.99 -28.42 -19.24
C TRP A 188 -6.23 -28.55 -20.55
N PHE A 189 -5.28 -27.66 -20.75
CA PHE A 189 -4.46 -27.60 -21.96
C PHE A 189 -2.98 -27.53 -21.55
N SER A 190 -2.57 -28.42 -20.62
CA SER A 190 -1.19 -28.52 -20.14
C SER A 190 -0.15 -28.76 -21.25
N ASP A 191 -0.60 -29.29 -22.38
CA ASP A 191 0.24 -29.57 -23.55
C ASP A 191 0.44 -28.30 -24.44
N ILE A 192 -0.20 -27.16 -24.10
CA ILE A 192 -0.08 -25.90 -24.84
C ILE A 192 0.71 -24.90 -23.99
N GLU A 193 2.04 -25.07 -23.99
CA GLU A 193 2.96 -24.20 -23.22
C GLU A 193 2.91 -22.73 -23.67
N GLU A 194 2.42 -22.46 -24.89
CA GLU A 194 2.32 -21.11 -25.44
C GLU A 194 1.37 -20.20 -24.62
N PHE A 195 0.35 -20.74 -23.96
CA PHE A 195 -0.53 -19.93 -23.10
C PHE A 195 0.19 -19.44 -21.84
N ASP A 196 1.03 -20.27 -21.22
CA ASP A 196 1.83 -19.87 -20.09
C ASP A 196 2.85 -18.79 -20.50
N GLN A 197 3.48 -18.96 -21.67
CA GLN A 197 4.38 -17.97 -22.22
C GLN A 197 3.66 -16.62 -22.48
N ILE A 198 2.46 -16.64 -23.09
CA ILE A 198 1.66 -15.44 -23.35
C ILE A 198 1.35 -14.72 -22.04
N VAL A 199 0.86 -15.43 -21.03
CA VAL A 199 0.52 -14.85 -19.72
C VAL A 199 1.76 -14.26 -19.06
N SER A 200 2.88 -14.99 -19.06
CA SER A 200 4.16 -14.53 -18.51
C SER A 200 4.65 -13.25 -19.19
N GLU A 201 4.59 -13.16 -20.51
CA GLU A 201 5.01 -11.96 -21.25
C GLU A 201 4.07 -10.75 -21.01
N TRP A 202 2.77 -10.99 -20.84
CA TRP A 202 1.83 -9.93 -20.49
C TRP A 202 2.04 -9.45 -19.05
N ASN A 203 2.36 -10.35 -18.14
CA ASN A 203 2.76 -10.01 -16.76
C ASN A 203 4.05 -9.19 -16.75
N GLN A 204 5.05 -9.55 -17.54
CA GLN A 204 6.28 -8.78 -17.70
C GLN A 204 6.02 -7.38 -18.27
N ALA A 205 5.11 -7.26 -19.26
CA ALA A 205 4.70 -5.96 -19.79
C ALA A 205 4.02 -5.10 -18.72
N GLY A 206 3.10 -5.67 -17.94
CA GLY A 206 2.46 -4.99 -16.81
C GLY A 206 3.48 -4.55 -15.76
N GLN A 207 4.36 -5.43 -15.33
CA GLN A 207 5.43 -5.14 -14.38
C GLN A 207 6.36 -4.03 -14.88
N SER A 208 6.73 -4.07 -16.17
CA SER A 208 7.57 -3.03 -16.79
C SER A 208 6.90 -1.65 -16.80
N VAL A 209 5.58 -1.58 -16.99
CA VAL A 209 4.84 -0.32 -16.87
C VAL A 209 4.83 0.17 -15.43
N ILE A 210 4.45 -0.70 -14.49
CA ILE A 210 4.34 -0.38 -13.05
C ILE A 210 5.67 0.12 -12.48
N SER A 211 6.80 -0.49 -12.87
CA SER A 211 8.14 -0.11 -12.37
C SER A 211 8.57 1.32 -12.72
N GLN A 212 7.87 2.01 -13.61
CA GLN A 212 8.13 3.41 -13.97
C GLN A 212 7.51 4.41 -12.99
N TYR A 213 6.67 3.94 -12.06
CA TYR A 213 5.94 4.77 -11.12
C TYR A 213 6.33 4.41 -9.69
N PRO A 214 6.83 5.37 -8.89
CA PRO A 214 7.40 5.07 -7.58
C PRO A 214 6.40 4.54 -6.56
N ASN A 215 5.11 4.89 -6.73
CA ASN A 215 4.03 4.46 -5.84
C ASN A 215 3.19 3.32 -6.43
N ALA A 216 3.74 2.58 -7.41
CA ALA A 216 3.03 1.50 -8.05
C ALA A 216 3.74 0.15 -7.83
N TYR A 217 2.95 -0.90 -7.64
CA TYR A 217 3.41 -2.23 -7.26
C TYR A 217 2.73 -3.28 -8.13
N PHE A 218 3.50 -4.25 -8.58
CA PHE A 218 2.98 -5.40 -9.30
C PHE A 218 2.89 -6.60 -8.34
N VAL A 219 1.74 -7.29 -8.36
CA VAL A 219 1.49 -8.49 -7.57
C VAL A 219 1.25 -9.66 -8.49
N SER A 220 2.22 -10.58 -8.57
CA SER A 220 2.07 -11.81 -9.35
C SER A 220 1.16 -12.80 -8.62
N ILE A 221 0.21 -13.36 -9.37
CA ILE A 221 -0.68 -14.43 -8.91
C ILE A 221 -0.60 -15.68 -9.80
N GLU A 222 0.25 -15.66 -10.80
CA GLU A 222 0.40 -16.74 -11.80
C GLU A 222 0.75 -18.08 -11.15
N ASP A 223 1.75 -18.06 -10.24
CA ASP A 223 2.23 -19.23 -9.51
C ASP A 223 1.18 -19.86 -8.59
N ILE A 224 0.21 -19.07 -8.09
CA ILE A 224 -0.89 -19.57 -7.25
C ILE A 224 -1.69 -20.62 -8.02
N PHE A 225 -2.01 -20.34 -9.29
CA PHE A 225 -2.83 -21.23 -10.12
C PHE A 225 -2.01 -22.33 -10.79
N LEU A 226 -0.77 -22.03 -11.16
CA LEU A 226 0.12 -22.98 -11.81
C LEU A 226 0.57 -24.13 -10.89
N ASN A 227 0.92 -23.79 -9.64
CA ASN A 227 1.53 -24.74 -8.70
C ASN A 227 0.52 -25.42 -7.78
N SER A 228 -0.76 -25.07 -7.83
CA SER A 228 -1.76 -25.62 -6.92
C SER A 228 -2.13 -27.05 -7.29
N SER A 229 -2.10 -27.96 -6.28
CA SER A 229 -2.69 -29.29 -6.39
C SER A 229 -4.22 -29.29 -6.23
N GLU A 230 -4.79 -28.20 -5.70
CA GLU A 230 -6.23 -28.03 -5.53
C GLU A 230 -6.87 -27.36 -6.76
N ASN A 231 -8.15 -27.54 -6.91
CA ASN A 231 -8.91 -26.78 -7.90
C ASN A 231 -9.25 -25.40 -7.35
N LEU A 232 -8.60 -24.36 -7.87
CA LEU A 232 -8.80 -22.97 -7.49
C LEU A 232 -9.79 -22.22 -8.39
N LEU A 233 -10.34 -22.91 -9.42
CA LEU A 233 -11.28 -22.32 -10.35
C LEU A 233 -12.72 -22.68 -10.00
N PHE A 234 -13.61 -21.76 -10.33
CA PHE A 234 -15.06 -21.93 -10.25
C PHE A 234 -15.55 -22.92 -11.32
N THR A 235 -16.83 -23.24 -11.31
CA THR A 235 -17.44 -24.21 -12.24
C THR A 235 -17.35 -23.82 -13.70
N ASP A 236 -17.06 -22.58 -14.01
CA ASP A 236 -16.82 -22.10 -15.38
C ASP A 236 -15.38 -22.36 -15.87
N ASN A 237 -14.53 -22.94 -15.03
CA ASN A 237 -13.13 -23.25 -15.29
C ASN A 237 -12.29 -22.05 -15.75
N PHE A 238 -12.70 -20.86 -15.37
CA PHE A 238 -12.03 -19.62 -15.78
C PHE A 238 -11.80 -18.67 -14.61
N HIS A 239 -12.84 -18.38 -13.82
CA HIS A 239 -12.72 -17.47 -12.68
C HIS A 239 -12.27 -18.23 -11.42
N PRO A 240 -11.61 -17.55 -10.47
CA PRO A 240 -11.28 -18.15 -9.19
C PRO A 240 -12.55 -18.57 -8.43
N ASN A 241 -12.46 -19.66 -7.68
CA ASN A 241 -13.43 -20.00 -6.64
C ASN A 241 -13.05 -19.29 -5.32
N ASP A 242 -13.80 -19.54 -4.23
CA ASP A 242 -13.56 -18.93 -2.93
C ASP A 242 -12.12 -19.12 -2.45
N LYS A 243 -11.55 -20.32 -2.63
CA LYS A 243 -10.17 -20.61 -2.25
C LYS A 243 -9.16 -19.87 -3.11
N GLY A 244 -9.41 -19.77 -4.41
CA GLY A 244 -8.61 -18.98 -5.32
C GLY A 244 -8.58 -17.49 -4.93
N TYR A 245 -9.74 -16.94 -4.57
CA TYR A 245 -9.84 -15.56 -4.09
C TYR A 245 -9.16 -15.32 -2.74
N GLU A 246 -9.27 -16.28 -1.81
CA GLU A 246 -8.56 -16.23 -0.54
C GLU A 246 -7.04 -16.15 -0.74
N LEU A 247 -6.48 -16.99 -1.62
CA LEU A 247 -5.04 -17.00 -1.93
C LEU A 247 -4.59 -15.72 -2.64
N ILE A 248 -5.42 -15.14 -3.52
CA ILE A 248 -5.16 -13.84 -4.12
C ILE A 248 -5.10 -12.75 -3.04
N ALA A 249 -6.04 -12.75 -2.09
CA ALA A 249 -6.05 -11.79 -0.99
C ALA A 249 -4.81 -11.92 -0.10
N GLN A 250 -4.38 -13.15 0.23
CA GLN A 250 -3.16 -13.41 0.98
C GLN A 250 -1.92 -12.84 0.25
N ARG A 251 -1.78 -13.10 -1.04
CA ARG A 251 -0.69 -12.57 -1.86
C ARG A 251 -0.69 -11.03 -1.94
N LEU A 252 -1.89 -10.43 -2.04
CA LEU A 252 -2.04 -8.98 -1.97
C LEU A 252 -1.59 -8.44 -0.62
N ASN A 253 -2.04 -9.06 0.48
CA ASN A 253 -1.67 -8.66 1.84
C ASN A 253 -0.16 -8.72 2.07
N GLU A 254 0.50 -9.82 1.68
CA GLU A 254 1.97 -9.94 1.75
C GLU A 254 2.68 -8.76 1.08
N THR A 255 2.25 -8.39 -0.12
CA THR A 255 2.82 -7.24 -0.84
C THR A 255 2.51 -5.91 -0.14
N MET A 256 1.32 -5.79 0.46
CA MET A 256 0.93 -4.59 1.20
C MET A 256 1.77 -4.42 2.46
N GLU A 257 1.93 -5.46 3.27
CA GLU A 257 2.76 -5.43 4.48
C GLU A 257 4.22 -5.08 4.17
N GLU A 258 4.79 -5.71 3.14
CA GLU A 258 6.21 -5.57 2.82
C GLU A 258 6.55 -4.23 2.16
N ARG A 259 5.65 -3.66 1.36
CA ARG A 259 5.99 -2.57 0.45
C ARG A 259 5.01 -1.39 0.49
N VAL A 260 3.70 -1.65 0.42
CA VAL A 260 2.71 -0.59 0.20
C VAL A 260 2.45 0.20 1.48
N LEU A 261 2.16 -0.48 2.59
CA LEU A 261 1.87 0.16 3.88
C LEU A 261 3.07 0.96 4.41
N PRO A 262 4.31 0.43 4.40
CA PRO A 262 5.48 1.20 4.79
C PRO A 262 5.70 2.46 3.95
N ASP A 263 5.37 2.44 2.66
CA ASP A 263 5.49 3.61 1.79
C ASP A 263 4.34 4.61 2.01
N LEU A 264 3.13 4.14 2.31
CA LEU A 264 2.01 4.99 2.72
C LEU A 264 2.30 5.71 4.04
N ASP A 265 2.91 5.03 5.00
CA ASP A 265 3.23 5.57 6.33
C ASP A 265 4.34 6.64 6.30
N ARG A 266 5.24 6.58 5.33
CA ARG A 266 6.28 7.60 5.13
C ARG A 266 5.77 8.89 4.52
N ARG A 267 4.55 8.92 3.98
CA ARG A 267 3.99 10.12 3.36
C ARG A 267 3.49 11.08 4.42
N PRO A 268 3.81 12.38 4.32
CA PRO A 268 3.29 13.35 5.27
C PRO A 268 1.77 13.35 5.20
N TYR A 269 1.11 13.26 6.36
CA TYR A 269 -0.33 13.42 6.46
C TYR A 269 -0.71 14.76 5.84
N MET A 270 -1.41 14.75 4.71
CA MET A 270 -2.11 15.94 4.27
C MET A 270 -3.32 16.12 5.18
N VAL A 271 -3.17 16.94 6.20
CA VAL A 271 -4.32 17.44 6.97
C VAL A 271 -5.17 18.19 5.95
N SER A 272 -6.32 17.63 5.60
CA SER A 272 -7.32 18.37 4.84
C SER A 272 -7.74 19.54 5.72
N THR A 273 -7.19 20.73 5.49
CA THR A 273 -7.81 21.96 5.95
C THR A 273 -9.12 22.07 5.19
N GLU A 274 -10.20 21.56 5.78
CA GLU A 274 -11.52 21.97 5.39
C GLU A 274 -11.60 23.48 5.68
N GLU A 275 -11.40 24.26 4.65
CA GLU A 275 -11.78 25.69 4.70
C GLU A 275 -13.31 25.74 4.82
N ASN A 276 -13.77 26.25 5.97
CA ASN A 276 -15.14 26.62 6.22
C ASN A 276 -15.62 27.74 5.29
#